data_47ef13dae8de9aef4ffc4799679cc1fc
#
_entry.id   47ef13dae8de9aef4ffc4799679cc1fc
#
_cell.length_a   1.000
_cell.length_b   1.000
_cell.length_c   1.000
_cell.angle_alpha   90.00
_cell.angle_beta   90.00
_cell.angle_gamma   90.00
#
_symmetry.space_group_name_H-M   'P 1'
#
loop_
_entity.id
_entity.type
_entity.pdbx_description
1 polymer ?
#
loop_
_entity_poly.entity_id
_entity_poly.type
_entity_poly.pdbx_seq_one_letter_code
_entity_poly.pdbx_strand_id
1 'polypeptide(L)'
;MSTIRVLTLGWEFPPLVNGGLGIACLGLSKALAKKVDLRVIVPKADPSVLFDGFQLTGLNNVSYREVEQVDRKYSYDSFALVERAPIELDPYTTVEGGSGVVQFTKEGRITFSKTHEADLQLFRNKEDLYAGDLALKVIQFSKIAVKVALQQDFDIIHAHDWMTYLAGVEVKKATGKPLVVHLHASQFDRAGADARGWIYDIEKFGMEQADAVIPVSKYTGTIASGHYAIDPHKIFPIHNGADPVKVFKGKKKFPEKLVLFLGRLTAQKGPGFFLQIAAKVLEQ
;
A
#
# COMPACT_ATOMS: atom_id res chain seq x y z
N MET A 1 -22.64 21.84 6.06
CA MET A 1 -21.25 21.67 5.66
C MET A 1 -21.21 20.65 4.52
N SER A 2 -20.48 20.89 3.44
CA SER A 2 -20.31 19.90 2.38
C SER A 2 -19.57 18.69 2.91
N THR A 3 -19.99 17.49 2.52
CA THR A 3 -19.32 16.25 2.90
C THR A 3 -17.89 16.24 2.29
N ILE A 4 -16.87 15.96 3.10
CA ILE A 4 -15.49 15.84 2.64
C ILE A 4 -15.40 14.62 1.70
N ARG A 5 -14.74 14.79 0.55
CA ARG A 5 -14.52 13.74 -0.44
C ARG A 5 -13.09 13.22 -0.29
N VAL A 6 -12.94 11.94 -0.08
CA VAL A 6 -11.63 11.29 0.13
C VAL A 6 -11.33 10.32 -1.00
N LEU A 7 -10.18 10.50 -1.64
CA LEU A 7 -9.61 9.55 -2.58
C LEU A 7 -8.62 8.65 -1.85
N THR A 8 -8.96 7.38 -1.69
CA THR A 8 -8.06 6.38 -1.11
C THR A 8 -7.34 5.60 -2.20
N LEU A 9 -6.03 5.46 -2.04
CA LEU A 9 -5.17 4.62 -2.87
C LEU A 9 -4.77 3.39 -2.05
N GLY A 10 -5.19 2.20 -2.47
CA GLY A 10 -4.88 0.93 -1.85
C GLY A 10 -4.11 0.01 -2.79
N TRP A 11 -3.37 -0.98 -2.25
CA TRP A 11 -2.68 -1.97 -3.06
C TRP A 11 -3.49 -3.25 -3.25
N GLU A 12 -4.11 -3.72 -2.21
CA GLU A 12 -4.99 -4.89 -2.23
C GLU A 12 -6.33 -4.58 -1.56
N PHE A 13 -7.38 -5.23 -2.03
CA PHE A 13 -8.74 -5.05 -1.49
C PHE A 13 -9.56 -6.34 -1.67
N PRO A 14 -10.40 -6.73 -0.68
CA PRO A 14 -11.22 -7.93 -0.80
C PRO A 14 -12.15 -7.90 -2.04
N PRO A 15 -12.35 -9.06 -2.69
CA PRO A 15 -11.90 -10.40 -2.32
C PRO A 15 -10.44 -10.73 -2.72
N LEU A 16 -9.76 -9.84 -3.43
CA LEU A 16 -8.40 -10.04 -3.96
C LEU A 16 -7.36 -9.55 -2.93
N VAL A 17 -7.08 -10.37 -1.92
CA VAL A 17 -6.15 -10.04 -0.83
C VAL A 17 -5.17 -11.18 -0.57
N ASN A 18 -3.93 -10.81 -0.23
CA ASN A 18 -2.88 -11.75 0.16
C ASN A 18 -2.48 -11.61 1.64
N GLY A 19 -3.02 -10.61 2.33
CA GLY A 19 -2.64 -10.32 3.71
C GLY A 19 -3.61 -9.44 4.48
N GLY A 20 -3.14 -8.97 5.63
CA GLY A 20 -3.94 -8.15 6.53
C GLY A 20 -4.18 -6.72 6.03
N LEU A 21 -3.37 -6.23 5.09
CA LEU A 21 -3.48 -4.87 4.56
C LEU A 21 -4.86 -4.63 3.93
N GLY A 22 -5.27 -5.50 3.01
CA GLY A 22 -6.56 -5.35 2.32
C GLY A 22 -7.75 -5.45 3.28
N ILE A 23 -7.66 -6.30 4.30
CA ILE A 23 -8.71 -6.42 5.34
C ILE A 23 -8.78 -5.14 6.20
N ALA A 24 -7.63 -4.59 6.60
CA ALA A 24 -7.57 -3.33 7.34
C ALA A 24 -8.11 -2.17 6.49
N CYS A 25 -7.74 -2.08 5.22
CA CYS A 25 -8.25 -1.08 4.27
C CYS A 25 -9.78 -1.20 4.10
N LEU A 26 -10.33 -2.41 3.96
CA LEU A 26 -11.77 -2.62 3.88
C LEU A 26 -12.50 -2.15 5.14
N GLY A 27 -12.00 -2.54 6.33
CA GLY A 27 -12.60 -2.15 7.61
C GLY A 27 -12.61 -0.63 7.78
N LEU A 28 -11.49 0.01 7.48
CA LEU A 28 -11.38 1.48 7.51
C LEU A 28 -12.30 2.14 6.48
N SER A 29 -12.34 1.64 5.24
CA SER A 29 -13.21 2.18 4.18
C SER A 29 -14.68 2.12 4.56
N LYS A 30 -15.17 1.01 5.12
CA LYS A 30 -16.54 0.88 5.63
C LYS A 30 -16.86 1.88 6.76
N ALA A 31 -15.89 2.17 7.60
CA ALA A 31 -16.07 3.14 8.68
C ALA A 31 -16.05 4.58 8.17
N LEU A 32 -15.13 4.91 7.26
CA LEU A 32 -15.00 6.25 6.66
C LEU A 32 -16.19 6.60 5.77
N ALA A 33 -16.69 5.65 4.97
CA ALA A 33 -17.83 5.86 4.07
C ALA A 33 -19.11 6.33 4.79
N LYS A 34 -19.21 6.11 6.11
CA LYS A 34 -20.31 6.64 6.94
C LYS A 34 -20.17 8.14 7.25
N LYS A 35 -19.00 8.73 6.97
CA LYS A 35 -18.65 10.09 7.38
C LYS A 35 -18.20 10.98 6.22
N VAL A 36 -17.71 10.38 5.14
CA VAL A 36 -17.14 11.10 3.98
C VAL A 36 -17.64 10.46 2.68
N ASP A 37 -17.59 11.20 1.56
CA ASP A 37 -17.70 10.62 0.22
C ASP A 37 -16.37 9.94 -0.12
N LEU A 38 -16.37 8.60 -0.17
CA LEU A 38 -15.17 7.80 -0.28
C LEU A 38 -15.06 7.14 -1.66
N ARG A 39 -13.91 7.31 -2.28
CA ARG A 39 -13.52 6.64 -3.53
C ARG A 39 -12.22 5.91 -3.32
N VAL A 40 -12.13 4.68 -3.80
CA VAL A 40 -10.97 3.82 -3.61
C VAL A 40 -10.43 3.38 -4.97
N ILE A 41 -9.14 3.55 -5.20
CA ILE A 41 -8.43 3.05 -6.39
C ILE A 41 -7.44 1.98 -5.94
N VAL A 42 -7.48 0.83 -6.63
CA VAL A 42 -6.59 -0.31 -6.39
C VAL A 42 -6.07 -0.89 -7.72
N PRO A 43 -4.97 -1.65 -7.72
CA PRO A 43 -4.48 -2.32 -8.93
C PRO A 43 -5.51 -3.29 -9.52
N LYS A 44 -6.15 -4.10 -8.67
CA LYS A 44 -7.14 -5.10 -9.09
C LYS A 44 -8.38 -5.06 -8.19
N ALA A 45 -9.55 -5.06 -8.81
CA ALA A 45 -10.84 -5.23 -8.16
C ALA A 45 -11.70 -6.23 -8.92
N ASP A 46 -12.52 -6.98 -8.21
CA ASP A 46 -13.56 -7.81 -8.80
C ASP A 46 -14.78 -6.91 -9.13
N PRO A 47 -15.14 -6.72 -10.40
CA PRO A 47 -16.23 -5.83 -10.77
C PRO A 47 -17.62 -6.35 -10.34
N SER A 48 -17.74 -7.62 -9.99
CA SER A 48 -18.98 -8.20 -9.48
C SER A 48 -19.26 -7.87 -8.01
N VAL A 49 -18.24 -7.40 -7.29
CA VAL A 49 -18.34 -7.06 -5.86
C VAL A 49 -18.62 -5.58 -5.69
N LEU A 50 -19.78 -5.26 -5.17
CA LEU A 50 -20.18 -3.90 -4.84
C LEU A 50 -20.04 -3.67 -3.33
N PHE A 51 -19.57 -2.49 -2.97
CA PHE A 51 -19.45 -2.06 -1.57
C PHE A 51 -20.47 -0.98 -1.27
N ASP A 52 -21.17 -1.14 -0.15
CA ASP A 52 -22.10 -0.12 0.31
C ASP A 52 -21.33 1.11 0.85
N GLY A 53 -21.75 2.28 0.38
CA GLY A 53 -21.26 3.57 0.85
C GLY A 53 -19.97 4.08 0.21
N PHE A 54 -19.29 3.34 -0.69
CA PHE A 54 -18.13 3.83 -1.41
C PHE A 54 -17.93 3.15 -2.78
N GLN A 55 -17.22 3.85 -3.67
CA GLN A 55 -16.87 3.34 -4.98
C GLN A 55 -15.46 2.73 -4.97
N LEU A 56 -15.33 1.50 -5.48
CA LEU A 56 -14.04 0.82 -5.70
C LEU A 56 -13.72 0.75 -7.19
N THR A 57 -12.58 1.28 -7.58
CA THR A 57 -12.07 1.24 -8.96
C THR A 57 -10.80 0.40 -9.02
N GLY A 58 -10.84 -0.73 -9.74
CA GLY A 58 -9.65 -1.51 -10.06
C GLY A 58 -9.05 -1.07 -11.40
N LEU A 59 -7.73 -0.89 -11.48
CA LEU A 59 -7.07 -0.54 -12.74
C LEU A 59 -7.22 -1.64 -13.80
N ASN A 60 -7.41 -2.89 -13.38
CA ASN A 60 -7.74 -4.00 -14.27
C ASN A 60 -9.06 -3.81 -15.04
N ASN A 61 -9.96 -2.96 -14.55
CA ASN A 61 -11.28 -2.70 -15.12
C ASN A 61 -11.34 -1.37 -15.90
N VAL A 62 -10.28 -0.56 -15.85
CA VAL A 62 -10.19 0.73 -16.54
C VAL A 62 -9.88 0.51 -18.01
N SER A 63 -10.57 1.23 -18.90
CA SER A 63 -10.31 1.16 -20.34
C SER A 63 -9.10 2.02 -20.73
N TYR A 64 -8.36 1.59 -21.77
CA TYR A 64 -7.27 2.37 -22.31
C TYR A 64 -7.75 3.75 -22.82
N ARG A 65 -8.94 3.83 -23.40
CA ARG A 65 -9.52 5.09 -23.90
C ARG A 65 -9.70 6.13 -22.80
N GLU A 66 -10.13 5.73 -21.61
CA GLU A 66 -10.30 6.63 -20.46
C GLU A 66 -8.96 7.23 -20.04
N VAL A 67 -7.91 6.41 -19.99
CA VAL A 67 -6.56 6.85 -19.65
C VAL A 67 -5.97 7.74 -20.73
N GLU A 68 -6.13 7.38 -22.01
CA GLU A 68 -5.64 8.15 -23.16
C GLU A 68 -6.31 9.54 -23.27
N GLN A 69 -7.59 9.66 -22.93
CA GLN A 69 -8.27 10.95 -22.89
C GLN A 69 -7.62 11.92 -21.90
N VAL A 70 -7.17 11.42 -20.75
CA VAL A 70 -6.45 12.21 -19.77
C VAL A 70 -5.08 12.61 -20.30
N ASP A 71 -4.34 11.69 -20.96
CA ASP A 71 -3.06 11.99 -21.59
C ASP A 71 -3.13 13.08 -22.66
N ARG A 72 -4.27 13.18 -23.38
CA ARG A 72 -4.51 14.23 -24.37
C ARG A 72 -4.90 15.56 -23.76
N LYS A 73 -5.62 15.54 -22.62
CA LYS A 73 -6.13 16.74 -21.95
C LYS A 73 -5.08 17.44 -21.11
N TYR A 74 -4.20 16.69 -20.51
CA TYR A 74 -3.20 17.17 -19.59
C TYR A 74 -1.81 16.92 -20.16
N SER A 75 -1.16 17.96 -20.69
CA SER A 75 0.28 17.91 -20.98
C SER A 75 1.03 18.05 -19.67
N TYR A 76 1.54 16.92 -19.16
CA TYR A 76 2.31 16.91 -17.92
C TYR A 76 3.79 17.11 -18.21
N ASP A 77 4.37 18.11 -17.58
CA ASP A 77 5.74 18.02 -17.11
C ASP A 77 5.72 17.22 -15.82
N SER A 78 5.79 15.94 -15.92
CA SER A 78 5.70 15.02 -14.78
C SER A 78 7.09 14.68 -14.23
N PHE A 79 7.19 14.28 -12.99
CA PHE A 79 8.19 14.71 -12.06
C PHE A 79 8.90 13.62 -11.25
N ALA A 80 9.29 12.50 -11.80
CA ALA A 80 10.41 11.78 -11.24
C ALA A 80 11.08 10.91 -12.29
N LEU A 81 12.37 10.95 -12.37
CA LEU A 81 13.18 10.04 -13.17
C LEU A 81 13.39 8.78 -12.32
N VAL A 82 12.86 7.66 -12.77
CA VAL A 82 13.15 6.37 -12.21
C VAL A 82 14.14 5.67 -13.12
N GLU A 83 15.40 5.63 -12.73
CA GLU A 83 16.42 4.83 -13.39
C GLU A 83 16.43 3.43 -12.78
N ARG A 84 16.48 2.40 -13.62
CA ARG A 84 16.59 1.02 -13.17
C ARG A 84 18.05 0.68 -12.88
N ALA A 85 18.33 0.26 -11.66
CA ALA A 85 19.57 -0.38 -11.31
C ALA A 85 19.29 -1.82 -10.81
N PRO A 86 20.22 -2.80 -10.90
CA PRO A 86 19.98 -4.19 -10.48
C PRO A 86 19.70 -4.30 -8.97
N ILE A 87 18.67 -5.04 -8.58
CA ILE A 87 18.33 -5.30 -7.16
C ILE A 87 18.84 -6.68 -6.79
N GLU A 88 19.55 -6.77 -5.67
CA GLU A 88 20.01 -8.06 -5.14
C GLU A 88 19.04 -8.73 -4.16
N LEU A 89 18.03 -8.07 -3.62
CA LEU A 89 17.10 -8.69 -2.64
C LEU A 89 15.71 -8.00 -2.68
N ASP A 90 14.71 -8.73 -3.12
CA ASP A 90 13.30 -8.39 -2.95
C ASP A 90 12.74 -9.12 -1.71
N PRO A 91 12.23 -8.41 -0.68
CA PRO A 91 11.69 -9.03 0.53
C PRO A 91 10.41 -9.85 0.30
N TYR A 92 9.85 -9.82 -0.91
CA TYR A 92 8.63 -10.54 -1.28
C TYR A 92 8.86 -11.70 -2.25
N THR A 93 10.05 -11.83 -2.84
CA THR A 93 10.41 -12.97 -3.69
C THR A 93 11.28 -13.97 -2.95
N THR A 94 10.81 -15.21 -2.91
CA THR A 94 11.68 -16.37 -2.70
C THR A 94 12.31 -16.70 -4.03
N VAL A 95 13.58 -16.31 -4.22
CA VAL A 95 14.52 -16.81 -5.23
C VAL A 95 14.05 -16.90 -6.68
N GLU A 96 14.85 -16.28 -7.54
CA GLU A 96 14.93 -16.33 -9.00
C GLU A 96 14.19 -15.23 -9.79
N GLY A 97 14.96 -14.25 -10.20
CA GLY A 97 14.82 -13.57 -11.48
C GLY A 97 13.95 -12.33 -11.53
N GLY A 98 14.48 -11.21 -11.12
CA GLY A 98 13.90 -9.93 -11.47
C GLY A 98 14.76 -8.76 -10.99
N SER A 99 15.65 -8.28 -11.83
CA SER A 99 16.49 -7.14 -11.52
C SER A 99 15.83 -5.84 -11.96
N GLY A 100 15.44 -5.00 -11.03
CA GLY A 100 15.06 -3.64 -11.31
C GLY A 100 15.24 -2.76 -10.07
N VAL A 101 16.03 -1.71 -10.11
CA VAL A 101 16.19 -0.71 -9.06
C VAL A 101 15.43 0.54 -9.44
N VAL A 102 14.72 1.08 -8.46
CA VAL A 102 14.19 2.43 -8.51
C VAL A 102 15.23 3.34 -7.83
N GLN A 103 15.94 4.15 -8.60
CA GLN A 103 16.75 5.22 -8.03
C GLN A 103 15.97 6.54 -8.08
N PHE A 104 15.86 7.18 -6.92
CA PHE A 104 15.34 8.55 -6.86
C PHE A 104 16.48 9.53 -7.10
N THR A 105 16.34 10.39 -8.12
CA THR A 105 17.24 11.53 -8.24
C THR A 105 17.00 12.50 -7.09
N LYS A 106 18.01 13.25 -6.66
CA LYS A 106 17.90 14.28 -5.61
C LYS A 106 16.79 15.31 -5.86
N GLU A 107 16.28 15.38 -7.08
CA GLU A 107 15.22 16.30 -7.48
C GLU A 107 13.82 15.67 -7.49
N GLY A 108 13.69 14.39 -7.21
CA GLY A 108 12.39 13.69 -7.05
C GLY A 108 11.46 13.82 -8.26
N ARG A 109 11.97 13.69 -9.49
CA ARG A 109 11.17 13.82 -10.71
C ARG A 109 10.85 12.44 -11.30
N ILE A 110 9.58 12.07 -11.38
CA ILE A 110 9.09 10.93 -12.18
C ILE A 110 8.56 11.48 -13.52
N THR A 111 9.12 11.10 -14.64
CA THR A 111 8.56 11.46 -15.95
C THR A 111 7.55 10.39 -16.35
N PHE A 112 6.26 10.67 -16.26
CA PHE A 112 5.25 9.77 -16.80
C PHE A 112 5.21 9.88 -18.31
N SER A 113 5.74 8.88 -18.99
CA SER A 113 5.48 8.65 -20.40
C SER A 113 3.97 8.41 -20.62
N LYS A 114 3.51 8.58 -21.86
CA LYS A 114 2.17 8.15 -22.26
C LYS A 114 1.92 6.72 -21.76
N THR A 115 0.74 6.45 -21.23
CA THR A 115 0.34 5.10 -20.88
C THR A 115 0.12 4.32 -22.17
N HIS A 116 0.66 3.12 -22.25
CA HIS A 116 0.37 2.18 -23.33
C HIS A 116 -0.63 1.12 -22.84
N GLU A 117 -1.35 0.50 -23.76
CA GLU A 117 -2.28 -0.57 -23.36
C GLU A 117 -1.57 -1.72 -22.66
N ALA A 118 -0.31 -1.98 -23.03
CA ALA A 118 0.55 -2.97 -22.37
C ALA A 118 0.73 -2.69 -20.85
N ASP A 119 0.71 -1.42 -20.43
CA ASP A 119 0.84 -1.05 -19.03
C ASP A 119 -0.38 -1.51 -18.20
N LEU A 120 -1.58 -1.46 -18.80
CA LEU A 120 -2.81 -1.96 -18.16
C LEU A 120 -2.85 -3.49 -18.10
N GLN A 121 -2.17 -4.20 -19.01
CA GLN A 121 -2.13 -5.67 -19.01
C GLN A 121 -1.45 -6.22 -17.77
N LEU A 122 -0.53 -5.48 -17.13
CA LEU A 122 0.07 -5.86 -15.85
C LEU A 122 -0.96 -6.10 -14.75
N PHE A 123 -2.10 -5.40 -14.80
CA PHE A 123 -3.17 -5.54 -13.81
C PHE A 123 -4.31 -6.45 -14.27
N ARG A 124 -4.40 -6.76 -15.58
CA ARG A 124 -5.46 -7.62 -16.15
C ARG A 124 -5.11 -9.11 -16.14
N ASN A 125 -3.82 -9.45 -16.01
CA ASN A 125 -3.38 -10.83 -15.90
C ASN A 125 -3.91 -11.50 -14.60
N LYS A 126 -3.83 -12.84 -14.55
CA LYS A 126 -4.25 -13.62 -13.36
C LYS A 126 -3.17 -13.74 -12.29
N GLU A 127 -2.00 -13.16 -12.52
CA GLU A 127 -0.89 -13.23 -11.57
C GLU A 127 -1.20 -12.50 -10.27
N ASP A 128 -0.58 -12.98 -9.20
CA ASP A 128 -0.55 -12.33 -7.91
C ASP A 128 0.05 -10.92 -8.03
N LEU A 129 -0.50 -9.96 -7.28
CA LEU A 129 0.02 -8.59 -7.26
C LEU A 129 1.47 -8.50 -6.78
N TYR A 130 1.89 -9.43 -5.94
CA TYR A 130 3.24 -9.48 -5.39
C TYR A 130 4.21 -10.36 -6.19
N ALA A 131 3.72 -11.11 -7.20
CA ALA A 131 4.56 -11.92 -8.07
C ALA A 131 5.25 -11.08 -9.15
N GLY A 132 6.39 -11.56 -9.66
CA GLY A 132 7.14 -10.91 -10.73
C GLY A 132 7.77 -9.57 -10.33
N ASP A 133 7.88 -8.64 -11.27
CA ASP A 133 8.50 -7.32 -11.04
C ASP A 133 7.55 -6.39 -10.27
N LEU A 134 7.63 -6.42 -8.94
CA LEU A 134 6.82 -5.60 -8.06
C LEU A 134 7.14 -4.10 -8.22
N ALA A 135 8.41 -3.75 -8.47
CA ALA A 135 8.81 -2.36 -8.67
C ALA A 135 8.14 -1.78 -9.92
N LEU A 136 8.13 -2.55 -11.02
CA LEU A 136 7.43 -2.16 -12.24
C LEU A 136 5.93 -1.98 -11.99
N LYS A 137 5.29 -2.90 -11.24
CA LYS A 137 3.86 -2.80 -10.91
C LYS A 137 3.56 -1.55 -10.08
N VAL A 138 4.39 -1.21 -9.10
CA VAL A 138 4.25 0.01 -8.27
C VAL A 138 4.38 1.27 -9.13
N ILE A 139 5.36 1.32 -10.03
CA ILE A 139 5.54 2.44 -10.95
C ILE A 139 4.35 2.57 -11.91
N GLN A 140 3.91 1.48 -12.52
CA GLN A 140 2.77 1.52 -13.43
C GLN A 140 1.45 1.85 -12.72
N PHE A 141 1.28 1.36 -11.47
CA PHE A 141 0.17 1.77 -10.63
C PHE A 141 0.16 3.29 -10.44
N SER A 142 1.29 3.90 -10.09
CA SER A 142 1.36 5.35 -9.88
C SER A 142 1.03 6.14 -11.14
N LYS A 143 1.51 5.70 -12.31
CA LYS A 143 1.21 6.35 -13.61
C LYS A 143 -0.27 6.32 -13.97
N ILE A 144 -0.93 5.18 -13.74
CA ILE A 144 -2.32 5.01 -14.17
C ILE A 144 -3.28 5.57 -13.12
N ALA A 145 -2.99 5.35 -11.83
CA ALA A 145 -3.84 5.83 -10.73
C ALA A 145 -3.99 7.35 -10.73
N VAL A 146 -2.93 8.11 -11.05
CA VAL A 146 -3.04 9.58 -11.16
C VAL A 146 -4.03 9.97 -12.25
N LYS A 147 -4.04 9.28 -13.40
CA LYS A 147 -4.95 9.58 -14.52
C LYS A 147 -6.40 9.24 -14.19
N VAL A 148 -6.60 8.14 -13.47
CA VAL A 148 -7.93 7.78 -12.95
C VAL A 148 -8.40 8.77 -11.88
N ALA A 149 -7.50 9.20 -11.01
CA ALA A 149 -7.77 10.20 -9.98
C ALA A 149 -8.21 11.56 -10.57
N LEU A 150 -7.56 12.00 -11.64
CA LEU A 150 -7.86 13.27 -12.31
C LEU A 150 -9.25 13.33 -12.97
N GLN A 151 -9.93 12.20 -13.10
CA GLN A 151 -11.30 12.11 -13.57
C GLN A 151 -12.33 12.13 -12.42
N GLN A 152 -11.86 12.26 -11.18
CA GLN A 152 -12.69 12.20 -9.98
C GLN A 152 -12.56 13.50 -9.19
N ASP A 153 -13.64 13.84 -8.50
CA ASP A 153 -13.63 14.94 -7.54
C ASP A 153 -13.29 14.43 -6.15
N PHE A 154 -12.30 15.04 -5.50
CA PHE A 154 -11.91 14.77 -4.13
C PHE A 154 -11.24 15.97 -3.49
N ASP A 155 -11.17 15.99 -2.17
CA ASP A 155 -10.60 17.05 -1.37
C ASP A 155 -9.30 16.62 -0.68
N ILE A 156 -9.16 15.33 -0.37
CA ILE A 156 -8.01 14.73 0.34
C ILE A 156 -7.60 13.43 -0.35
N ILE A 157 -6.29 13.18 -0.41
CA ILE A 157 -5.68 11.94 -0.88
C ILE A 157 -5.25 11.13 0.33
N HIS A 158 -5.60 9.83 0.38
CA HIS A 158 -5.21 8.92 1.43
C HIS A 158 -4.54 7.68 0.83
N ALA A 159 -3.20 7.58 0.94
CA ALA A 159 -2.41 6.51 0.35
C ALA A 159 -2.00 5.48 1.43
N HIS A 160 -2.28 4.18 1.17
CA HIS A 160 -2.05 3.08 2.10
C HIS A 160 -0.83 2.25 1.73
N ASP A 161 0.17 2.30 2.59
CA ASP A 161 1.45 1.61 2.50
C ASP A 161 2.32 2.05 1.30
N TRP A 162 3.58 1.73 1.33
CA TRP A 162 4.62 2.21 0.41
C TRP A 162 4.30 1.99 -1.08
N MET A 163 3.59 0.92 -1.41
CA MET A 163 3.21 0.60 -2.80
C MET A 163 2.30 1.65 -3.45
N THR A 164 1.63 2.48 -2.65
CA THR A 164 0.72 3.52 -3.13
C THR A 164 1.28 4.94 -2.95
N TYR A 165 2.38 5.10 -2.24
CA TYR A 165 2.92 6.42 -1.91
C TYR A 165 3.33 7.21 -3.15
N LEU A 166 3.96 6.57 -4.13
CA LEU A 166 4.30 7.25 -5.39
C LEU A 166 3.06 7.79 -6.09
N ALA A 167 2.00 6.98 -6.17
CA ALA A 167 0.72 7.42 -6.73
C ALA A 167 0.13 8.60 -5.94
N GLY A 168 0.15 8.54 -4.61
CA GLY A 168 -0.32 9.62 -3.75
C GLY A 168 0.44 10.94 -3.97
N VAL A 169 1.77 10.88 -4.06
CA VAL A 169 2.61 12.05 -4.33
C VAL A 169 2.32 12.64 -5.71
N GLU A 170 2.15 11.81 -6.74
CA GLU A 170 1.84 12.29 -8.08
C GLU A 170 0.43 12.93 -8.16
N VAL A 171 -0.57 12.32 -7.52
CA VAL A 171 -1.90 12.92 -7.42
C VAL A 171 -1.84 14.27 -6.69
N LYS A 172 -1.08 14.36 -5.58
CA LYS A 172 -0.87 15.64 -4.88
C LYS A 172 -0.24 16.69 -5.78
N LYS A 173 0.82 16.35 -6.50
CA LYS A 173 1.50 17.27 -7.44
C LYS A 173 0.56 17.74 -8.54
N ALA A 174 -0.23 16.83 -9.11
CA ALA A 174 -1.14 17.14 -10.21
C ALA A 174 -2.35 17.98 -9.80
N THR A 175 -2.79 17.88 -8.53
CA THR A 175 -4.05 18.49 -8.08
C THR A 175 -3.91 19.57 -7.03
N GLY A 176 -2.74 19.65 -6.37
CA GLY A 176 -2.52 20.52 -5.20
C GLY A 176 -3.29 20.10 -3.94
N LYS A 177 -3.96 18.93 -3.97
CA LYS A 177 -4.74 18.43 -2.82
C LYS A 177 -3.81 17.84 -1.74
N PRO A 178 -4.17 17.94 -0.45
CA PRO A 178 -3.38 17.39 0.63
C PRO A 178 -3.31 15.87 0.57
N LEU A 179 -2.11 15.34 0.90
CA LEU A 179 -1.80 13.90 0.94
C LEU A 179 -1.63 13.44 2.38
N VAL A 180 -2.39 12.43 2.75
CA VAL A 180 -2.21 11.63 3.97
C VAL A 180 -1.64 10.27 3.57
N VAL A 181 -0.55 9.84 4.19
CA VAL A 181 -0.01 8.48 4.01
C VAL A 181 -0.25 7.65 5.25
N HIS A 182 -0.69 6.40 5.06
CA HIS A 182 -0.97 5.46 6.13
C HIS A 182 0.10 4.37 6.14
N LEU A 183 0.88 4.28 7.23
CA LEU A 183 1.98 3.36 7.38
C LEU A 183 1.52 2.13 8.17
N HIS A 184 1.27 1.01 7.47
CA HIS A 184 0.84 -0.26 8.08
C HIS A 184 2.01 -1.09 8.59
N ALA A 185 3.11 -1.11 7.85
CA ALA A 185 4.38 -1.71 8.24
C ALA A 185 5.52 -1.04 7.45
N SER A 186 6.67 -0.89 8.08
CA SER A 186 7.84 -0.30 7.44
C SER A 186 8.83 -1.35 6.93
N GLN A 187 9.76 -0.94 6.09
CA GLN A 187 10.88 -1.78 5.69
C GLN A 187 11.76 -2.14 6.90
N PHE A 188 11.82 -1.26 7.90
CA PHE A 188 12.45 -1.56 9.17
C PHE A 188 11.81 -2.77 9.87
N ASP A 189 10.46 -2.89 9.87
CA ASP A 189 9.75 -4.05 10.43
C ASP A 189 10.02 -5.34 9.66
N ARG A 190 10.38 -5.25 8.36
CA ARG A 190 10.61 -6.39 7.47
C ARG A 190 12.06 -6.87 7.48
N ALA A 191 13.02 -5.95 7.49
CA ALA A 191 14.45 -6.23 7.29
C ALA A 191 15.34 -5.78 8.45
N GLY A 192 14.78 -5.21 9.53
CA GLY A 192 15.53 -4.79 10.71
C GLY A 192 16.16 -3.41 10.59
N ALA A 193 17.06 -3.10 11.56
CA ALA A 193 17.62 -1.74 11.76
C ALA A 193 18.46 -1.24 10.56
N ASP A 194 19.07 -2.14 9.81
CA ASP A 194 19.92 -1.81 8.66
C ASP A 194 19.13 -1.80 7.34
N ALA A 195 17.80 -1.83 7.43
CA ALA A 195 16.93 -1.79 6.28
C ALA A 195 17.23 -0.58 5.40
N ARG A 196 17.61 -0.81 4.15
CA ARG A 196 17.85 0.17 3.11
C ARG A 196 17.35 -0.39 1.79
N GLY A 197 17.44 0.38 0.74
CA GLY A 197 17.03 -0.02 -0.60
C GLY A 197 15.74 0.66 -1.02
N TRP A 198 15.28 0.33 -2.20
CA TRP A 198 14.23 1.06 -2.90
C TRP A 198 12.90 1.17 -2.14
N ILE A 199 12.52 0.15 -1.35
CA ILE A 199 11.30 0.20 -0.54
C ILE A 199 11.46 1.26 0.57
N TYR A 200 12.61 1.25 1.27
CA TYR A 200 12.92 2.26 2.29
C TYR A 200 12.89 3.66 1.68
N ASP A 201 13.44 3.83 0.49
CA ASP A 201 13.50 5.11 -0.21
C ASP A 201 12.11 5.60 -0.61
N ILE A 202 11.23 4.72 -1.11
CA ILE A 202 9.81 5.05 -1.39
C ILE A 202 9.06 5.41 -0.10
N GLU A 203 9.22 4.63 0.96
CA GLU A 203 8.60 4.92 2.26
C GLU A 203 9.01 6.30 2.77
N LYS A 204 10.32 6.56 2.79
CA LYS A 204 10.87 7.84 3.21
C LYS A 204 10.35 8.99 2.35
N PHE A 205 10.49 8.89 1.05
CA PHE A 205 10.03 9.90 0.10
C PHE A 205 8.53 10.17 0.24
N GLY A 206 7.69 9.13 0.30
CA GLY A 206 6.25 9.28 0.44
C GLY A 206 5.85 9.99 1.74
N MET A 207 6.47 9.62 2.86
CA MET A 207 6.23 10.26 4.15
C MET A 207 6.75 11.71 4.20
N GLU A 208 7.89 12.02 3.57
CA GLU A 208 8.42 13.39 3.47
C GLU A 208 7.48 14.30 2.66
N GLN A 209 6.94 13.80 1.56
CA GLN A 209 6.03 14.54 0.66
C GLN A 209 4.60 14.66 1.20
N ALA A 210 4.21 13.84 2.17
CA ALA A 210 2.89 13.88 2.77
C ALA A 210 2.70 15.09 3.68
N ASP A 211 1.45 15.54 3.80
CA ASP A 211 1.04 16.58 4.77
C ASP A 211 0.80 15.97 6.14
N ALA A 212 0.41 14.68 6.20
CA ALA A 212 0.25 13.92 7.43
C ALA A 212 0.63 12.45 7.22
N VAL A 213 1.19 11.84 8.26
CA VAL A 213 1.55 10.42 8.32
C VAL A 213 0.74 9.75 9.43
N ILE A 214 0.01 8.70 9.10
CA ILE A 214 -0.80 7.91 10.03
C ILE A 214 -0.14 6.53 10.20
N PRO A 215 0.74 6.34 11.19
CA PRO A 215 1.21 5.01 11.53
C PRO A 215 0.16 4.25 12.35
N VAL A 216 0.08 2.92 12.18
CA VAL A 216 -0.88 2.06 12.87
C VAL A 216 -0.64 1.90 14.37
N SER A 217 0.45 2.44 14.89
CA SER A 217 0.76 2.45 16.33
C SER A 217 1.71 3.59 16.70
N LYS A 218 1.78 3.92 17.99
CA LYS A 218 2.81 4.84 18.50
C LYS A 218 4.22 4.31 18.22
N TYR A 219 4.43 3.00 18.36
CA TYR A 219 5.69 2.34 18.04
C TYR A 219 6.09 2.53 16.57
N THR A 220 5.18 2.28 15.64
CA THR A 220 5.43 2.55 14.21
C THR A 220 5.70 4.03 13.94
N GLY A 221 5.07 4.92 14.71
CA GLY A 221 5.36 6.36 14.68
C GLY A 221 6.78 6.69 15.14
N THR A 222 7.31 6.03 16.19
CA THR A 222 8.72 6.21 16.60
C THR A 222 9.70 5.69 15.54
N ILE A 223 9.35 4.65 14.80
CA ILE A 223 10.15 4.19 13.65
C ILE A 223 10.17 5.27 12.57
N ALA A 224 9.01 5.85 12.22
CA ALA A 224 8.94 6.90 11.20
C ALA A 224 9.79 8.12 11.56
N SER A 225 9.74 8.59 12.81
CA SER A 225 10.56 9.73 13.24
C SER A 225 12.05 9.38 13.41
N GLY A 226 12.36 8.22 14.00
CA GLY A 226 13.73 7.85 14.36
C GLY A 226 14.56 7.30 13.20
N HIS A 227 13.95 6.44 12.35
CA HIS A 227 14.69 5.76 11.27
C HIS A 227 14.52 6.42 9.90
N TYR A 228 13.38 7.09 9.66
CA TYR A 228 13.13 7.82 8.43
C TYR A 228 13.32 9.33 8.57
N ALA A 229 13.56 9.83 9.77
CA ALA A 229 13.71 11.26 10.08
C ALA A 229 12.48 12.11 9.68
N ILE A 230 11.29 11.55 9.80
CA ILE A 230 10.04 12.27 9.54
C ILE A 230 9.71 13.19 10.70
N ASP A 231 9.32 14.43 10.37
CA ASP A 231 8.91 15.43 11.35
C ASP A 231 7.80 14.90 12.28
N PRO A 232 8.02 14.81 13.60
CA PRO A 232 7.01 14.33 14.54
C PRO A 232 5.68 15.10 14.49
N HIS A 233 5.69 16.36 14.09
CA HIS A 233 4.46 17.17 13.95
C HIS A 233 3.55 16.71 12.83
N LYS A 234 4.05 15.91 11.88
CA LYS A 234 3.24 15.28 10.83
C LYS A 234 2.69 13.90 11.23
N ILE A 235 3.11 13.34 12.37
CA ILE A 235 2.84 11.95 12.74
C ILE A 235 1.65 11.87 13.69
N PHE A 236 0.57 11.21 13.23
CA PHE A 236 -0.68 11.02 13.96
C PHE A 236 -1.00 9.53 14.10
N PRO A 237 -0.52 8.83 15.15
CA PRO A 237 -0.76 7.40 15.30
C PRO A 237 -2.24 7.07 15.49
N ILE A 238 -2.77 6.21 14.61
CA ILE A 238 -4.17 5.71 14.67
C ILE A 238 -4.13 4.19 14.56
N HIS A 239 -4.61 3.50 15.60
CA HIS A 239 -4.64 2.04 15.62
C HIS A 239 -5.65 1.47 14.63
N ASN A 240 -5.30 0.32 14.04
CA ASN A 240 -6.27 -0.47 13.29
C ASN A 240 -7.41 -0.92 14.22
N GLY A 241 -8.63 -0.92 13.67
CA GLY A 241 -9.80 -1.48 14.31
C GLY A 241 -10.07 -2.91 13.86
N ALA A 242 -10.84 -3.64 14.66
CA ALA A 242 -11.39 -4.93 14.29
C ALA A 242 -12.84 -5.02 14.76
N ASP A 243 -13.65 -5.75 14.00
CA ASP A 243 -15.02 -6.04 14.44
C ASP A 243 -15.00 -6.93 15.69
N PRO A 244 -15.94 -6.77 16.62
CA PRO A 244 -16.06 -7.64 17.77
C PRO A 244 -16.19 -9.10 17.35
N VAL A 245 -15.30 -9.93 17.82
CA VAL A 245 -15.35 -11.37 17.54
C VAL A 245 -16.49 -11.99 18.39
N LYS A 246 -17.40 -12.69 17.74
CA LYS A 246 -18.38 -13.51 18.48
C LYS A 246 -17.63 -14.60 19.23
N VAL A 247 -17.75 -14.61 20.55
CA VAL A 247 -17.11 -15.62 21.38
C VAL A 247 -17.68 -16.99 21.00
N PHE A 248 -16.81 -17.88 20.52
CA PHE A 248 -17.20 -19.25 20.24
C PHE A 248 -17.33 -20.00 21.55
N LYS A 249 -18.56 -20.39 21.89
CA LYS A 249 -18.89 -21.18 23.13
C LYS A 249 -18.74 -22.69 22.94
N GLY A 250 -17.91 -23.12 21.97
CA GLY A 250 -17.65 -24.54 21.73
C GLY A 250 -16.82 -25.18 22.85
N LYS A 251 -17.01 -26.48 23.09
CA LYS A 251 -16.12 -27.24 23.97
C LYS A 251 -14.76 -27.44 23.29
N LYS A 252 -13.69 -27.30 24.06
CA LYS A 252 -12.34 -27.63 23.65
C LYS A 252 -12.29 -29.11 23.24
N LYS A 253 -11.71 -29.43 22.07
CA LYS A 253 -11.68 -30.80 21.52
C LYS A 253 -10.59 -31.69 22.13
N PHE A 254 -9.66 -31.11 22.86
CA PHE A 254 -8.51 -31.78 23.48
C PHE A 254 -8.21 -31.14 24.85
N PRO A 255 -7.69 -31.91 25.83
CA PRO A 255 -7.42 -31.40 27.18
C PRO A 255 -6.16 -30.51 27.25
N GLU A 256 -5.22 -30.68 26.32
CA GLU A 256 -3.93 -29.99 26.36
C GLU A 256 -4.06 -28.48 26.15
N LYS A 257 -3.11 -27.71 26.68
CA LYS A 257 -2.98 -26.29 26.38
C LYS A 257 -2.46 -26.15 24.95
N LEU A 258 -3.12 -25.31 24.14
CA LEU A 258 -2.73 -25.02 22.78
C LEU A 258 -2.10 -23.63 22.70
N VAL A 259 -0.87 -23.57 22.15
CA VAL A 259 -0.25 -22.33 21.70
C VAL A 259 -0.15 -22.39 20.19
N LEU A 260 -0.77 -21.43 19.50
CA LEU A 260 -0.91 -21.43 18.05
C LEU A 260 -0.09 -20.31 17.43
N PHE A 261 0.78 -20.66 16.46
CA PHE A 261 1.32 -19.70 15.51
C PHE A 261 0.43 -19.65 14.27
N LEU A 262 -0.06 -18.47 13.91
CA LEU A 262 -0.87 -18.24 12.71
C LEU A 262 -0.30 -17.05 11.94
N GLY A 263 0.21 -17.26 10.74
CA GLY A 263 0.76 -16.20 9.91
C GLY A 263 1.50 -16.73 8.69
N ARG A 264 1.95 -15.81 7.81
CA ARG A 264 2.83 -16.15 6.69
C ARG A 264 4.19 -16.61 7.24
N LEU A 265 4.84 -17.55 6.54
CA LEU A 265 6.18 -18.00 6.90
C LEU A 265 7.24 -17.02 6.38
N THR A 266 7.33 -15.87 7.01
CA THR A 266 8.29 -14.80 6.70
C THR A 266 9.14 -14.47 7.92
N ALA A 267 10.33 -13.91 7.71
CA ALA A 267 11.22 -13.46 8.80
C ALA A 267 10.51 -12.48 9.74
N GLN A 268 9.73 -11.55 9.19
CA GLN A 268 8.92 -10.58 9.95
C GLN A 268 7.94 -11.26 10.93
N LYS A 269 7.36 -12.41 10.57
CA LYS A 269 6.41 -13.14 11.43
C LYS A 269 7.09 -14.05 12.44
N GLY A 270 8.39 -14.33 12.25
CA GLY A 270 9.23 -15.03 13.21
C GLY A 270 8.88 -16.50 13.49
N PRO A 271 8.53 -17.35 12.47
CA PRO A 271 8.21 -18.76 12.73
C PRO A 271 9.37 -19.52 13.38
N GLY A 272 10.63 -19.18 13.03
CA GLY A 272 11.81 -19.75 13.65
C GLY A 272 11.92 -19.41 15.13
N PHE A 273 11.64 -18.17 15.53
CA PHE A 273 11.60 -17.78 16.94
C PHE A 273 10.49 -18.48 17.70
N PHE A 274 9.33 -18.66 17.09
CA PHE A 274 8.24 -19.41 17.70
C PHE A 274 8.67 -20.86 18.02
N LEU A 275 9.33 -21.54 17.08
CA LEU A 275 9.83 -22.92 17.29
C LEU A 275 10.90 -22.98 18.38
N GLN A 276 11.84 -22.03 18.41
CA GLN A 276 12.88 -21.97 19.45
C GLN A 276 12.28 -21.74 20.84
N ILE A 277 11.29 -20.85 20.95
CA ILE A 277 10.58 -20.60 22.22
C ILE A 277 9.79 -21.84 22.63
N ALA A 278 9.07 -22.46 21.69
CA ALA A 278 8.29 -23.67 21.96
C ALA A 278 9.17 -24.80 22.47
N ALA A 279 10.32 -25.04 21.84
CA ALA A 279 11.28 -26.04 22.31
C ALA A 279 11.69 -25.81 23.77
N LYS A 280 12.12 -24.57 24.11
CA LYS A 280 12.50 -24.22 25.47
C LYS A 280 11.38 -24.36 26.52
N VAL A 281 10.14 -24.09 26.14
CA VAL A 281 8.99 -24.26 27.01
C VAL A 281 8.64 -25.71 27.27
N LEU A 282 8.87 -26.59 26.26
CA LEU A 282 8.61 -28.03 26.36
C LEU A 282 9.71 -28.79 27.12
N GLU A 283 10.88 -28.21 27.32
CA GLU A 283 11.98 -28.74 28.16
C GLU A 283 11.74 -28.50 29.68
N GLN A 284 10.77 -27.67 30.04
CA GLN A 284 10.39 -27.37 31.42
C GLN A 284 9.18 -28.21 31.89
#